data_5f9f1920aeea54d162a71d188b30df1a
#
_entry.id   5f9f1920aeea54d162a71d188b30df1a
#
_cell.length_a   1.000
_cell.length_b   1.000
_cell.length_c   1.000
_cell.angle_alpha   90.00
_cell.angle_beta   90.00
_cell.angle_gamma   90.00
#
_symmetry.space_group_name_H-M   'P 1'
#
loop_
_entity.id
_entity.type
_entity.pdbx_description
1 polymer ?
#
loop_
_entity_poly.entity_id
_entity_poly.type
_entity_poly.pdbx_seq_one_letter_code
_entity_poly.pdbx_strand_id
1 'polypeptide(L)'
;MTSPVFPIPLIPPQPARALSGPALSGPAQPGGAGLAVPLPRGCLSDYDDAGTPLAVTVEDRGGVCVVHADGEVDIATAPLLGRALETGLASGRPTVVVDLRQISFVDCTGIGLLTAARSRAHGQGTRLRILAGRAVARTAALLELTTALGLHEAG
;
A
#
# COMPACT_ATOMS: atom_id res chain seq x y z
N MET A 1 43.18 16.79 1.14
CA MET A 1 42.67 15.48 1.63
C MET A 1 41.38 15.21 0.90
N THR A 2 41.46 14.46 -0.19
CA THR A 2 40.34 14.12 -1.05
C THR A 2 39.73 12.80 -0.57
N SER A 3 38.49 12.82 -0.13
CA SER A 3 37.73 11.62 0.23
C SER A 3 37.42 10.79 -1.01
N PRO A 4 37.61 9.48 -1.00
CA PRO A 4 37.26 8.64 -2.13
C PRO A 4 35.73 8.51 -2.22
N VAL A 5 35.17 8.94 -3.34
CA VAL A 5 33.80 8.65 -3.71
C VAL A 5 33.76 7.21 -4.19
N PHE A 6 33.15 6.33 -3.41
CA PHE A 6 32.87 4.96 -3.86
C PHE A 6 31.68 5.00 -4.83
N PRO A 7 31.84 4.50 -6.06
CA PRO A 7 30.70 4.37 -6.95
C PRO A 7 29.73 3.28 -6.42
N ILE A 8 28.48 3.66 -6.29
CA ILE A 8 27.40 2.72 -5.98
C ILE A 8 27.30 1.76 -7.18
N PRO A 9 27.42 0.44 -7.00
CA PRO A 9 27.21 -0.49 -8.12
C PRO A 9 25.79 -0.41 -8.61
N LEU A 10 25.63 -0.10 -9.90
CA LEU A 10 24.37 -0.16 -10.60
C LEU A 10 23.99 -1.64 -10.68
N ILE A 11 23.01 -2.07 -9.87
CA ILE A 11 22.42 -3.40 -9.98
C ILE A 11 21.56 -3.40 -11.24
N PRO A 12 21.89 -4.22 -12.27
CA PRO A 12 21.04 -4.32 -13.44
C PRO A 12 19.68 -4.90 -13.06
N PRO A 13 18.60 -4.47 -13.73
CA PRO A 13 17.28 -5.03 -13.46
C PRO A 13 17.32 -6.53 -13.75
N GLN A 14 16.97 -7.32 -12.75
CA GLN A 14 16.84 -8.76 -12.87
C GLN A 14 15.70 -9.04 -13.85
N PRO A 15 15.92 -9.91 -14.87
CA PRO A 15 14.82 -10.33 -15.73
C PRO A 15 13.79 -11.07 -14.88
N ALA A 16 12.54 -10.68 -15.02
CA ALA A 16 11.43 -11.36 -14.41
C ALA A 16 11.51 -12.85 -14.74
N ARG A 17 11.71 -13.69 -13.75
CA ARG A 17 11.59 -15.13 -13.90
C ARG A 17 10.15 -15.42 -14.30
N ALA A 18 9.96 -15.76 -15.56
CA ALA A 18 8.70 -16.29 -16.02
C ALA A 18 8.42 -17.59 -15.26
N LEU A 19 7.47 -17.53 -14.35
CA LEU A 19 6.87 -18.73 -13.81
C LEU A 19 6.05 -19.34 -14.94
N SER A 20 6.57 -20.39 -15.57
CA SER A 20 5.83 -21.19 -16.54
C SER A 20 4.71 -21.92 -15.82
N GLY A 21 3.54 -21.27 -15.77
CA GLY A 21 2.28 -21.93 -15.49
C GLY A 21 1.67 -22.46 -16.80
N PRO A 22 0.88 -23.55 -16.78
CA PRO A 22 0.28 -24.07 -17.98
C PRO A 22 -0.61 -23.03 -18.64
N ALA A 23 -0.37 -22.82 -19.94
CA ALA A 23 -1.17 -21.93 -20.75
C ALA A 23 -2.61 -22.44 -20.82
N LEU A 24 -3.55 -21.72 -20.24
CA LEU A 24 -4.97 -21.89 -20.51
C LEU A 24 -5.25 -21.16 -21.82
N SER A 25 -5.35 -21.94 -22.91
CA SER A 25 -5.78 -21.44 -24.20
C SER A 25 -7.26 -21.06 -24.15
N GLY A 26 -7.54 -19.75 -24.07
CA GLY A 26 -8.85 -19.19 -24.31
C GLY A 26 -8.74 -18.14 -25.43
N PRO A 27 -9.75 -18.01 -26.33
CA PRO A 27 -9.66 -17.08 -27.43
C PRO A 27 -9.62 -15.64 -26.95
N ALA A 28 -8.60 -14.91 -27.40
CA ALA A 28 -8.49 -13.46 -27.16
C ALA A 28 -9.67 -12.75 -27.82
N GLN A 29 -10.47 -12.07 -27.05
CA GLN A 29 -11.46 -11.12 -27.55
C GLN A 29 -10.84 -9.72 -27.63
N PRO A 30 -10.86 -9.08 -28.80
CA PRO A 30 -10.46 -7.68 -28.89
C PRO A 30 -11.65 -6.79 -28.50
N GLY A 31 -11.56 -6.13 -27.40
CA GLY A 31 -12.55 -5.17 -26.97
C GLY A 31 -12.08 -4.51 -25.70
N GLY A 32 -11.60 -3.26 -25.83
CA GLY A 32 -11.06 -2.48 -24.73
C GLY A 32 -12.07 -2.23 -23.61
N ALA A 33 -12.04 -3.09 -22.65
CA ALA A 33 -12.47 -2.83 -21.30
C ALA A 33 -11.33 -3.37 -20.45
N GLY A 34 -10.66 -2.46 -19.70
CA GLY A 34 -9.62 -2.87 -18.78
C GLY A 34 -10.15 -4.02 -17.94
N LEU A 35 -9.51 -5.19 -18.07
CA LEU A 35 -9.78 -6.36 -17.23
C LEU A 35 -9.52 -5.91 -15.79
N ALA A 36 -10.60 -5.49 -15.13
CA ALA A 36 -10.63 -5.37 -13.70
C ALA A 36 -10.44 -6.78 -13.16
N VAL A 37 -9.19 -7.12 -12.83
CA VAL A 37 -8.92 -8.33 -12.05
C VAL A 37 -9.73 -8.15 -10.78
N PRO A 38 -10.77 -8.97 -10.50
CA PRO A 38 -11.46 -8.88 -9.24
C PRO A 38 -10.42 -9.15 -8.17
N LEU A 39 -10.18 -8.14 -7.32
CA LEU A 39 -9.40 -8.36 -6.13
C LEU A 39 -10.05 -9.51 -5.38
N PRO A 40 -9.31 -10.53 -4.96
CA PRO A 40 -9.86 -11.54 -4.10
C PRO A 40 -10.49 -10.81 -2.92
N ARG A 41 -11.75 -11.04 -2.67
CA ARG A 41 -12.39 -10.64 -1.44
C ARG A 41 -11.72 -11.46 -0.35
N GLY A 42 -10.64 -10.93 0.18
CA GLY A 42 -9.81 -11.60 1.15
C GLY A 42 -9.44 -10.64 2.24
N CYS A 43 -9.86 -10.96 3.42
CA CYS A 43 -9.23 -10.47 4.62
C CYS A 43 -7.77 -10.97 4.59
N LEU A 44 -6.79 -10.07 4.44
CA LEU A 44 -5.37 -10.41 4.60
C LEU A 44 -5.00 -10.57 6.08
N SER A 45 -5.96 -10.93 6.92
CA SER A 45 -5.72 -11.33 8.30
C SER A 45 -5.18 -12.76 8.32
N ASP A 46 -3.94 -12.97 7.91
CA ASP A 46 -3.22 -14.23 8.09
C ASP A 46 -2.77 -14.45 9.56
N TYR A 47 -3.38 -13.74 10.48
CA TYR A 47 -3.13 -13.87 11.91
C TYR A 47 -4.46 -13.97 12.65
N ASP A 48 -5.16 -15.07 12.46
CA ASP A 48 -6.27 -15.50 13.32
C ASP A 48 -5.75 -16.14 14.63
N ASP A 49 -4.59 -15.74 15.10
CA ASP A 49 -4.15 -16.16 16.42
C ASP A 49 -4.38 -15.04 17.43
N ALA A 50 -5.16 -15.35 18.44
CA ALA A 50 -5.63 -14.47 19.49
C ALA A 50 -4.55 -13.48 19.97
N GLY A 51 -4.62 -12.21 19.52
CA GLY A 51 -3.77 -11.16 20.00
C GLY A 51 -3.04 -10.32 18.95
N THR A 52 -3.31 -10.48 17.66
CA THR A 52 -2.70 -9.57 16.68
C THR A 52 -3.36 -8.20 16.77
N PRO A 53 -2.60 -7.14 17.04
CA PRO A 53 -3.16 -5.81 17.25
C PRO A 53 -3.56 -5.12 15.93
N LEU A 54 -3.52 -5.78 14.77
CA LEU A 54 -3.84 -5.18 13.47
C LEU A 54 -4.67 -6.11 12.58
N ALA A 55 -5.84 -5.64 12.17
CA ALA A 55 -6.64 -6.25 11.12
C ALA A 55 -6.59 -5.39 9.85
N VAL A 56 -6.37 -6.00 8.69
CA VAL A 56 -6.32 -5.28 7.41
C VAL A 56 -7.18 -6.00 6.37
N THR A 57 -8.00 -5.23 5.65
CA THR A 57 -8.82 -5.72 4.53
C THR A 57 -8.57 -4.90 3.28
N VAL A 58 -8.66 -5.55 2.12
CA VAL A 58 -8.58 -4.89 0.81
C VAL A 58 -9.84 -5.22 0.03
N GLU A 59 -10.57 -4.20 -0.40
CA GLU A 59 -11.85 -4.34 -1.09
C GLU A 59 -11.89 -3.50 -2.36
N ASP A 60 -12.62 -3.98 -3.38
CA ASP A 60 -13.00 -3.18 -4.54
C ASP A 60 -14.42 -2.63 -4.34
N ARG A 61 -14.56 -1.32 -4.36
CA ARG A 61 -15.83 -0.61 -4.23
C ARG A 61 -16.06 0.30 -5.43
N GLY A 62 -16.74 -0.23 -6.45
CA GLY A 62 -17.15 0.58 -7.60
C GLY A 62 -16.00 1.23 -8.37
N GLY A 63 -14.89 0.50 -8.55
CA GLY A 63 -13.72 1.00 -9.28
C GLY A 63 -12.69 1.73 -8.41
N VAL A 64 -12.93 1.82 -7.12
CA VAL A 64 -11.99 2.32 -6.11
C VAL A 64 -11.51 1.15 -5.27
N CYS A 65 -10.20 0.99 -5.12
CA CYS A 65 -9.65 0.03 -4.18
C CYS A 65 -9.59 0.66 -2.78
N VAL A 66 -10.14 0.00 -1.78
CA VAL A 66 -10.13 0.45 -0.38
C VAL A 66 -9.30 -0.52 0.45
N VAL A 67 -8.25 0.00 1.08
CA VAL A 67 -7.46 -0.69 2.10
C VAL A 67 -7.92 -0.17 3.45
N HIS A 68 -8.55 -1.00 4.25
CA HIS A 68 -9.01 -0.65 5.59
C HIS A 68 -8.12 -1.32 6.63
N ALA A 69 -7.69 -0.57 7.63
CA ALA A 69 -6.89 -1.08 8.73
C ALA A 69 -7.46 -0.63 10.08
N ASP A 70 -7.49 -1.57 11.04
CA ASP A 70 -8.01 -1.38 12.39
C ASP A 70 -7.02 -1.98 13.40
N GLY A 71 -6.64 -1.22 14.41
CA GLY A 71 -5.73 -1.66 15.46
C GLY A 71 -4.45 -0.84 15.58
N GLU A 72 -3.31 -1.49 15.68
CA GLU A 72 -2.02 -0.85 15.93
C GLU A 72 -1.01 -1.17 14.83
N VAL A 73 -0.27 -0.15 14.39
CA VAL A 73 0.78 -0.28 13.37
C VAL A 73 2.14 0.02 14.00
N ASP A 74 2.92 -1.02 14.14
CA ASP A 74 4.28 -0.99 14.65
C ASP A 74 5.22 -1.80 13.76
N ILE A 75 6.47 -1.94 14.13
CA ILE A 75 7.48 -2.70 13.38
C ILE A 75 7.07 -4.16 13.13
N ALA A 76 6.28 -4.78 14.03
CA ALA A 76 5.84 -6.16 13.89
C ALA A 76 4.66 -6.30 12.93
N THR A 77 3.73 -5.34 12.95
CA THR A 77 2.50 -5.36 12.14
C THR A 77 2.64 -4.60 10.82
N ALA A 78 3.63 -3.71 10.70
CA ALA A 78 3.91 -2.94 9.49
C ALA A 78 4.01 -3.79 8.21
N PRO A 79 4.61 -5.00 8.19
CA PRO A 79 4.64 -5.85 7.00
C PRO A 79 3.24 -6.25 6.50
N LEU A 80 2.26 -6.41 7.39
CA LEU A 80 0.88 -6.73 7.01
C LEU A 80 0.23 -5.54 6.28
N LEU A 81 0.34 -4.35 6.83
CA LEU A 81 -0.11 -3.13 6.17
C LEU A 81 0.61 -2.90 4.84
N GLY A 82 1.92 -3.14 4.79
CA GLY A 82 2.74 -3.01 3.58
C GLY A 82 2.22 -3.88 2.44
N ARG A 83 1.96 -5.17 2.70
CA ARG A 83 1.38 -6.10 1.70
C ARG A 83 0.01 -5.65 1.21
N ALA A 84 -0.84 -5.16 2.10
CA ALA A 84 -2.16 -4.65 1.73
C ALA A 84 -2.08 -3.41 0.84
N LEU A 85 -1.17 -2.48 1.14
CA LEU A 85 -0.90 -1.30 0.31
C LEU A 85 -0.37 -1.69 -1.07
N GLU A 86 0.53 -2.67 -1.15
CA GLU A 86 1.03 -3.20 -2.42
C GLU A 86 -0.08 -3.84 -3.25
N THR A 87 -0.93 -4.65 -2.61
CA THR A 87 -2.11 -5.25 -3.26
C THR A 87 -3.04 -4.16 -3.80
N GLY A 88 -3.32 -3.14 -3.00
CA GLY A 88 -4.15 -2.01 -3.41
C GLY A 88 -3.57 -1.26 -4.61
N LEU A 89 -2.29 -0.96 -4.60
CA LEU A 89 -1.61 -0.26 -5.71
C LEU A 89 -1.50 -1.13 -6.97
N ALA A 90 -1.35 -2.46 -6.80
CA ALA A 90 -1.32 -3.41 -7.92
C ALA A 90 -2.70 -3.69 -8.52
N SER A 91 -3.77 -3.19 -7.91
CA SER A 91 -5.15 -3.44 -8.36
C SER A 91 -5.50 -2.84 -9.73
N GLY A 92 -4.65 -1.94 -10.24
CA GLY A 92 -4.90 -1.21 -11.49
C GLY A 92 -6.05 -0.19 -11.38
N ARG A 93 -6.53 0.10 -10.19
CA ARG A 93 -7.57 1.11 -9.98
C ARG A 93 -6.98 2.51 -10.03
N PRO A 94 -7.67 3.48 -10.65
CA PRO A 94 -7.18 4.87 -10.73
C PRO A 94 -7.12 5.55 -9.37
N THR A 95 -7.87 5.02 -8.39
CA THR A 95 -7.90 5.55 -7.03
C THR A 95 -7.80 4.42 -6.01
N VAL A 96 -6.91 4.60 -5.05
CA VAL A 96 -6.76 3.76 -3.86
C VAL A 96 -7.03 4.62 -2.63
N VAL A 97 -7.92 4.15 -1.78
CA VAL A 97 -8.24 4.80 -0.49
C VAL A 97 -7.66 3.93 0.62
N VAL A 98 -6.88 4.52 1.49
CA VAL A 98 -6.33 3.87 2.69
C VAL A 98 -7.05 4.44 3.90
N ASP A 99 -7.91 3.65 4.50
CA ASP A 99 -8.71 4.05 5.66
C ASP A 99 -8.02 3.58 6.95
N LEU A 100 -7.46 4.54 7.66
CA LEU A 100 -6.72 4.37 8.91
C LEU A 100 -7.42 5.04 10.09
N ARG A 101 -8.70 5.33 9.98
CA ARG A 101 -9.45 6.05 11.03
C ARG A 101 -9.58 5.25 12.32
N GLN A 102 -9.52 3.93 12.23
CA GLN A 102 -9.61 3.01 13.37
C GLN A 102 -8.23 2.61 13.93
N ILE A 103 -7.15 3.18 13.40
CA ILE A 103 -5.82 2.96 13.96
C ILE A 103 -5.69 3.71 15.28
N SER A 104 -5.41 2.96 16.35
CA SER A 104 -5.22 3.48 17.71
C SER A 104 -3.77 3.91 18.00
N PHE A 105 -2.81 3.26 17.33
CA PHE A 105 -1.38 3.54 17.45
C PHE A 105 -0.66 3.37 16.11
N VAL A 106 0.28 4.27 15.81
CA VAL A 106 1.20 4.14 14.69
C VAL A 106 2.57 4.68 15.07
N ASP A 107 3.62 3.91 14.76
CA ASP A 107 5.01 4.35 14.90
C ASP A 107 5.57 4.97 13.61
N CYS A 108 6.85 5.35 13.63
CA CYS A 108 7.52 5.92 12.47
C CYS A 108 7.64 4.92 11.30
N THR A 109 7.65 3.60 11.57
CA THR A 109 7.69 2.56 10.53
C THR A 109 6.40 2.59 9.71
N GLY A 110 5.25 2.67 10.38
CA GLY A 110 3.94 2.80 9.72
C GLY A 110 3.83 4.07 8.88
N ILE A 111 4.29 5.21 9.41
CA ILE A 111 4.31 6.47 8.65
C ILE A 111 5.25 6.38 7.44
N GLY A 112 6.41 5.73 7.58
CA GLY A 112 7.34 5.48 6.49
C GLY A 112 6.72 4.66 5.36
N LEU A 113 5.95 3.62 5.69
CA LEU A 113 5.21 2.82 4.71
C LEU A 113 4.18 3.65 3.93
N LEU A 114 3.43 4.50 4.60
CA LEU A 114 2.44 5.37 3.97
C LEU A 114 3.11 6.36 3.01
N THR A 115 4.25 6.92 3.41
CA THR A 115 5.05 7.83 2.56
C THR A 115 5.56 7.10 1.32
N ALA A 116 6.10 5.89 1.47
CA ALA A 116 6.56 5.06 0.36
C ALA A 116 5.42 4.67 -0.59
N ALA A 117 4.26 4.27 -0.04
CA ALA A 117 3.07 3.94 -0.82
C ALA A 117 2.59 5.14 -1.65
N ARG A 118 2.61 6.35 -1.07
CA ARG A 118 2.25 7.59 -1.78
C ARG A 118 3.19 7.90 -2.93
N SER A 119 4.50 7.77 -2.70
CA SER A 119 5.50 7.96 -3.76
C SER A 119 5.32 6.97 -4.90
N ARG A 120 5.06 5.69 -4.60
CA ARG A 120 4.78 4.66 -5.61
C ARG A 120 3.50 4.95 -6.37
N ALA A 121 2.42 5.30 -5.68
CA ALA A 121 1.16 5.68 -6.31
C ALA A 121 1.35 6.84 -7.30
N HIS A 122 2.09 7.86 -6.89
CA HIS A 122 2.41 9.00 -7.76
C HIS A 122 3.18 8.55 -9.02
N GLY A 123 4.21 7.72 -8.86
CA GLY A 123 4.98 7.17 -9.98
C GLY A 123 4.17 6.29 -10.94
N GLN A 124 3.06 5.71 -10.47
CA GLN A 124 2.15 4.86 -11.27
C GLN A 124 0.96 5.65 -11.84
N GLY A 125 0.84 6.94 -11.55
CA GLY A 125 -0.34 7.72 -11.92
C GLY A 125 -1.61 7.37 -11.14
N THR A 126 -1.48 6.62 -10.03
CA THR A 126 -2.60 6.24 -9.16
C THR A 126 -2.85 7.33 -8.11
N ARG A 127 -4.10 7.70 -7.91
CA ARG A 127 -4.49 8.64 -6.86
C ARG A 127 -4.60 7.91 -5.53
N LEU A 128 -3.66 8.13 -4.62
CA LEU A 128 -3.72 7.61 -3.26
C LEU A 128 -4.37 8.65 -2.33
N ARG A 129 -5.42 8.25 -1.61
CA ARG A 129 -6.08 9.05 -0.57
C ARG A 129 -5.94 8.34 0.77
N ILE A 130 -5.45 9.04 1.77
CA ILE A 130 -5.30 8.52 3.13
C ILE A 130 -6.35 9.18 4.02
N LEU A 131 -7.21 8.37 4.62
CA LEU A 131 -8.15 8.79 5.63
C LEU A 131 -7.51 8.52 6.99
N ALA A 132 -6.90 9.52 7.57
CA ALA A 132 -6.18 9.40 8.83
C ALA A 132 -7.11 9.59 10.03
N GLY A 133 -6.98 8.69 11.01
CA GLY A 133 -7.51 8.90 12.34
C GLY A 133 -6.57 9.76 13.19
N ARG A 134 -6.99 10.04 14.43
CA ARG A 134 -6.24 10.91 15.35
C ARG A 134 -4.79 10.44 15.59
N ALA A 135 -4.57 9.13 15.75
CA ALA A 135 -3.25 8.59 15.99
C ALA A 135 -2.30 8.83 14.81
N VAL A 136 -2.75 8.54 13.60
CA VAL A 136 -1.97 8.73 12.37
C VAL A 136 -1.68 10.21 12.12
N ALA A 137 -2.69 11.07 12.26
CA ALA A 137 -2.53 12.51 12.07
C ALA A 137 -1.54 13.11 13.08
N ARG A 138 -1.61 12.70 14.35
CA ARG A 138 -0.69 13.15 15.40
C ARG A 138 0.75 12.74 15.13
N THR A 139 0.98 11.48 14.78
CA THR A 139 2.34 10.99 14.52
C THR A 139 2.92 11.61 13.25
N ALA A 140 2.11 11.76 12.19
CA ALA A 140 2.51 12.47 10.97
C ALA A 140 2.89 13.92 11.24
N ALA A 141 2.15 14.61 12.12
CA ALA A 141 2.45 15.99 12.52
C ALA A 141 3.77 16.10 13.27
N LEU A 142 4.03 15.17 14.21
CA LEU A 142 5.29 15.12 14.96
C LEU A 142 6.51 14.89 14.06
N LEU A 143 6.33 14.18 12.96
CA LEU A 143 7.37 13.91 11.96
C LEU A 143 7.39 14.95 10.81
N GLU A 144 6.55 15.99 10.88
CA GLU A 144 6.41 17.02 9.85
C GLU A 144 6.02 16.47 8.45
N LEU A 145 5.36 15.31 8.42
CA LEU A 145 4.98 14.60 7.20
C LEU A 145 3.51 14.77 6.79
N THR A 146 2.76 15.63 7.46
CA THR A 146 1.33 15.87 7.19
C THR A 146 1.08 16.25 5.72
N THR A 147 1.86 17.19 5.20
CA THR A 147 1.77 17.62 3.81
C THR A 147 2.24 16.53 2.84
N ALA A 148 3.34 15.85 3.17
CA ALA A 148 3.88 14.77 2.35
C ALA A 148 2.90 13.59 2.23
N LEU A 149 2.10 13.32 3.26
CA LEU A 149 1.04 12.32 3.25
C LEU A 149 -0.28 12.86 2.67
N GLY A 150 -0.37 14.16 2.41
CA GLY A 150 -1.61 14.80 1.94
C GLY A 150 -2.75 14.66 2.94
N LEU A 151 -2.41 14.64 4.22
CA LEU A 151 -3.38 14.68 5.29
C LEU A 151 -3.83 16.13 5.43
N HIS A 152 -4.92 16.47 4.77
CA HIS A 152 -5.59 17.72 5.05
C HIS A 152 -6.46 17.49 6.28
N GLU A 153 -6.38 18.38 7.24
CA GLU A 153 -7.29 18.35 8.40
C GLU A 153 -8.71 18.27 7.87
N ALA A 154 -9.36 17.13 8.15
CA ALA A 154 -10.80 17.05 8.03
C ALA A 154 -11.34 17.90 9.18
N GLY A 155 -11.69 19.14 8.83
CA GLY A 155 -12.38 20.04 9.73
C GLY A 155 -13.69 19.46 10.23
#